data_be3669c721b2071dc71bbe22214ce584
#
_entry.id   be3669c721b2071dc71bbe22214ce584
#
_cell.length_a   1.000
_cell.length_b   1.000
_cell.length_c   1.000
_cell.angle_alpha   90.00
_cell.angle_beta   90.00
_cell.angle_gamma   90.00
#
_symmetry.space_group_name_H-M   'P 1'
#
loop_
_entity.id
_entity.type
_entity.pdbx_description
1 polymer ?
#
loop_
_entity_poly.entity_id
_entity_poly.type
_entity_poly.pdbx_seq_one_letter_code
_entity_poly.pdbx_strand_id
1 'polypeptide(L)'
;MKYYPNHLKGFKRFIIREYLQYKILQVVFDNSAYANKLCFLGGTCLRLVHENTRFSEDLDFDNFDLSEEDFESISSVIGKGLEKEGYEVEIKNTYKGAFHCYIRFPELLFKEGLSGHREEKILIQLDTEPQHFGFDPGLHILNKFDVFTEILTTPQDILLAQKFYAILNRKRAKGRDFFDVVFLLGKGIKPNYDYLKMKKGIDSPDTLKEAVLTHCQNLDMTAMAKDVAPFLFQPNDEKKVRLFFEYVRQVGL
;
A
#
# COMPACT_ATOMS: atom_id res chain seq x y z
N MET A 1 -5.75 -19.86 6.10
CA MET A 1 -6.13 -19.41 7.47
C MET A 1 -5.06 -19.68 8.54
N LYS A 2 -4.12 -20.65 8.34
CA LYS A 2 -3.03 -20.95 9.30
C LYS A 2 -2.04 -19.80 9.55
N TYR A 3 -1.96 -18.85 8.65
CA TYR A 3 -1.02 -17.71 8.71
C TYR A 3 -1.53 -16.51 9.53
N TYR A 4 -2.74 -16.60 10.07
CA TYR A 4 -3.36 -15.51 10.82
C TYR A 4 -3.81 -15.97 12.20
N PRO A 5 -3.62 -15.14 13.24
CA PRO A 5 -4.15 -15.41 14.57
C PRO A 5 -5.69 -15.47 14.55
N ASN A 6 -6.26 -16.15 15.54
CA ASN A 6 -7.71 -16.47 15.56
C ASN A 6 -8.61 -15.23 15.44
N HIS A 7 -8.24 -14.11 16.07
CA HIS A 7 -9.04 -12.89 16.05
C HIS A 7 -9.11 -12.24 14.65
N LEU A 8 -8.18 -12.55 13.74
CA LEU A 8 -8.20 -12.05 12.35
C LEU A 8 -8.95 -12.97 11.39
N LYS A 9 -9.30 -14.19 11.79
CA LYS A 9 -9.99 -15.15 10.91
C LYS A 9 -11.36 -14.67 10.43
N GLY A 10 -11.97 -13.68 11.11
CA GLY A 10 -13.20 -13.04 10.66
C GLY A 10 -13.03 -12.12 9.44
N PHE A 11 -11.81 -11.66 9.16
CA PHE A 11 -11.49 -10.77 8.04
C PHE A 11 -11.26 -11.53 6.72
N LYS A 12 -12.08 -12.56 6.43
CA LYS A 12 -11.87 -13.48 5.30
C LYS A 12 -11.66 -12.76 3.96
N ARG A 13 -12.44 -11.72 3.66
CA ARG A 13 -12.34 -10.95 2.41
C ARG A 13 -10.97 -10.26 2.28
N PHE A 14 -10.46 -9.67 3.36
CA PHE A 14 -9.12 -9.07 3.38
C PHE A 14 -8.01 -10.11 3.28
N ILE A 15 -8.17 -11.27 3.93
CA ILE A 15 -7.20 -12.37 3.88
C ILE A 15 -7.08 -12.91 2.46
N ILE A 16 -8.19 -13.12 1.74
CA ILE A 16 -8.17 -13.54 0.34
C ILE A 16 -7.52 -12.48 -0.53
N ARG A 17 -7.87 -11.20 -0.33
CA ARG A 17 -7.23 -10.10 -1.07
C ARG A 17 -5.72 -10.07 -0.83
N GLU A 18 -5.26 -10.19 0.42
CA GLU A 18 -3.83 -10.24 0.75
C GLU A 18 -3.15 -11.44 0.09
N TYR A 19 -3.78 -12.62 0.07
CA TYR A 19 -3.27 -13.78 -0.67
C TYR A 19 -3.10 -13.50 -2.17
N LEU A 20 -4.13 -12.92 -2.81
CA LEU A 20 -4.07 -12.55 -4.23
C LEU A 20 -3.00 -11.48 -4.51
N GLN A 21 -2.77 -10.54 -3.58
CA GLN A 21 -1.69 -9.57 -3.68
C GLN A 21 -0.31 -10.26 -3.70
N TYR A 22 -0.10 -11.27 -2.85
CA TYR A 22 1.13 -12.08 -2.90
C TYR A 22 1.30 -12.79 -4.25
N LYS A 23 0.23 -13.38 -4.80
CA LYS A 23 0.26 -14.05 -6.11
C LYS A 23 0.58 -13.08 -7.24
N ILE A 24 -0.03 -11.90 -7.24
CA ILE A 24 0.25 -10.86 -8.25
C ILE A 24 1.71 -10.40 -8.16
N LEU A 25 2.21 -10.14 -6.95
CA LEU A 25 3.61 -9.76 -6.73
C LEU A 25 4.57 -10.83 -7.25
N GLN A 26 4.30 -12.11 -6.97
CA GLN A 26 5.09 -13.22 -7.51
C GLN A 26 5.13 -13.19 -9.04
N VAL A 27 3.97 -13.10 -9.69
CA VAL A 27 3.90 -13.07 -11.17
C VAL A 27 4.69 -11.89 -11.74
N VAL A 28 4.61 -10.71 -11.12
CA VAL A 28 5.33 -9.50 -11.57
C VAL A 28 6.84 -9.67 -11.42
N PHE A 29 7.31 -10.10 -10.25
CA PHE A 29 8.73 -10.11 -9.93
C PHE A 29 9.47 -11.36 -10.41
N ASP A 30 8.80 -12.48 -10.61
CA ASP A 30 9.40 -13.66 -11.24
C ASP A 30 9.59 -13.46 -12.75
N ASN A 31 9.02 -12.40 -13.34
CA ASN A 31 9.25 -12.04 -14.74
C ASN A 31 10.43 -11.06 -14.83
N SER A 32 11.60 -11.56 -15.21
CA SER A 32 12.85 -10.80 -15.26
C SER A 32 12.81 -9.56 -16.16
N ALA A 33 11.91 -9.50 -17.14
CA ALA A 33 11.79 -8.35 -18.06
C ALA A 33 11.29 -7.07 -17.35
N TYR A 34 10.61 -7.21 -16.21
CA TYR A 34 9.93 -6.09 -15.53
C TYR A 34 10.38 -5.89 -14.08
N ALA A 35 11.01 -6.88 -13.47
CA ALA A 35 11.37 -6.88 -12.06
C ALA A 35 12.21 -5.66 -11.63
N ASN A 36 13.07 -5.16 -12.53
CA ASN A 36 13.94 -4.01 -12.30
C ASN A 36 13.30 -2.65 -12.64
N LYS A 37 12.08 -2.63 -13.19
CA LYS A 37 11.37 -1.40 -13.57
C LYS A 37 10.32 -0.97 -12.54
N LEU A 38 10.03 -1.79 -11.55
CA LEU A 38 9.01 -1.54 -10.54
C LEU A 38 9.60 -1.68 -9.13
N CYS A 39 9.37 -0.68 -8.29
CA CYS A 39 9.74 -0.71 -6.89
C CYS A 39 8.49 -0.61 -6.02
N PHE A 40 8.24 -1.64 -5.21
CA PHE A 40 7.04 -1.76 -4.40
C PHE A 40 7.02 -0.72 -3.27
N LEU A 41 5.90 0.00 -3.16
CA LEU A 41 5.71 1.04 -2.16
C LEU A 41 4.28 1.04 -1.59
N GLY A 42 3.92 2.07 -0.88
CA GLY A 42 2.56 2.30 -0.43
C GLY A 42 2.14 1.51 0.81
N GLY A 43 0.82 1.47 1.04
CA GLY A 43 0.25 0.83 2.23
C GLY A 43 0.40 -0.68 2.26
N THR A 44 0.37 -1.31 1.09
CA THR A 44 0.51 -2.76 0.98
C THR A 44 1.96 -3.19 1.16
N CYS A 45 2.93 -2.39 0.70
CA CYS A 45 4.34 -2.61 1.02
C CYS A 45 4.55 -2.56 2.55
N LEU A 46 4.01 -1.55 3.24
CA LEU A 46 4.07 -1.49 4.71
C LEU A 46 3.44 -2.73 5.36
N ARG A 47 2.36 -3.27 4.79
CA ARG A 47 1.69 -4.46 5.32
C ARG A 47 2.48 -5.74 5.08
N LEU A 48 2.91 -6.01 3.85
CA LEU A 48 3.48 -7.30 3.45
C LEU A 48 4.96 -7.44 3.80
N VAL A 49 5.71 -6.33 3.74
CA VAL A 49 7.16 -6.29 3.94
C VAL A 49 7.52 -5.86 5.36
N HIS A 50 6.81 -4.88 5.90
CA HIS A 50 7.16 -4.26 7.19
C HIS A 50 6.20 -4.63 8.33
N GLU A 51 5.24 -5.55 8.09
CA GLU A 51 4.33 -6.13 9.09
C GLU A 51 3.39 -5.11 9.73
N ASN A 52 2.96 -4.08 8.97
CA ASN A 52 1.97 -3.13 9.46
C ASN A 52 0.69 -3.86 9.91
N THR A 53 0.10 -3.41 11.02
CA THR A 53 -1.03 -4.08 11.70
C THR A 53 -2.40 -3.64 11.18
N ARG A 54 -2.47 -3.33 9.90
CA ARG A 54 -3.72 -3.09 9.17
C ARG A 54 -3.68 -3.77 7.80
N PHE A 55 -4.84 -4.13 7.28
CA PHE A 55 -4.99 -4.57 5.88
C PHE A 55 -4.80 -3.41 4.91
N SER A 56 -4.44 -3.74 3.68
CA SER A 56 -4.34 -2.80 2.56
C SER A 56 -4.97 -3.41 1.30
N GLU A 57 -5.31 -2.59 0.32
CA GLU A 57 -6.16 -3.03 -0.78
C GLU A 57 -5.45 -3.03 -2.13
N ASP A 58 -4.67 -1.99 -2.42
CA ASP A 58 -4.06 -1.74 -3.72
C ASP A 58 -2.57 -2.10 -3.72
N LEU A 59 -1.98 -2.28 -4.90
CA LEU A 59 -0.55 -2.50 -5.10
C LEU A 59 0.02 -1.25 -5.77
N ASP A 60 0.86 -0.51 -5.04
CA ASP A 60 1.47 0.72 -5.51
C ASP A 60 2.95 0.49 -5.85
N PHE A 61 3.44 1.06 -6.96
CA PHE A 61 4.83 0.97 -7.37
C PHE A 61 5.40 2.32 -7.81
N ASP A 62 6.68 2.56 -7.50
CA ASP A 62 7.49 3.53 -8.22
C ASP A 62 7.86 2.94 -9.58
N ASN A 63 7.88 3.79 -10.59
CA ASN A 63 8.09 3.42 -11.98
C ASN A 63 9.47 3.92 -12.43
N PHE A 64 10.34 2.99 -12.77
CA PHE A 64 11.67 3.26 -13.32
C PHE A 64 11.64 3.10 -14.85
N ASP A 65 11.29 4.17 -15.56
CA ASP A 65 11.23 4.22 -17.03
C ASP A 65 10.35 3.12 -17.67
N LEU A 66 9.19 2.86 -17.06
CA LEU A 66 8.20 1.92 -17.59
C LEU A 66 7.36 2.61 -18.68
N SER A 67 7.33 2.06 -19.88
CA SER A 67 6.45 2.53 -20.96
C SER A 67 5.01 1.98 -20.79
N GLU A 68 4.06 2.55 -21.54
CA GLU A 68 2.69 2.01 -21.60
C GLU A 68 2.68 0.58 -22.16
N GLU A 69 3.51 0.28 -23.17
CA GLU A 69 3.64 -1.05 -23.75
C GLU A 69 4.22 -2.08 -22.77
N ASP A 70 5.22 -1.67 -21.99
CA ASP A 70 5.75 -2.49 -20.89
C ASP A 70 4.64 -2.80 -19.87
N PHE A 71 3.84 -1.78 -19.50
CA PHE A 71 2.76 -1.94 -18.54
C PHE A 71 1.63 -2.82 -19.06
N GLU A 72 1.27 -2.72 -20.33
CA GLU A 72 0.33 -3.65 -20.98
C GLU A 72 0.85 -5.09 -20.96
N SER A 73 2.14 -5.26 -21.22
CA SER A 73 2.79 -6.57 -21.16
C SER A 73 2.77 -7.15 -19.76
N ILE A 74 3.06 -6.34 -18.72
CA ILE A 74 2.95 -6.75 -17.31
C ILE A 74 1.50 -7.19 -16.99
N SER A 75 0.51 -6.39 -17.39
CA SER A 75 -0.90 -6.68 -17.14
C SER A 75 -1.33 -7.99 -17.81
N SER A 76 -0.87 -8.24 -19.04
CA SER A 76 -1.10 -9.49 -19.77
C SER A 76 -0.45 -10.69 -19.06
N VAL A 77 0.78 -10.53 -18.56
CA VAL A 77 1.49 -11.58 -17.80
C VAL A 77 0.75 -11.88 -16.49
N ILE A 78 0.27 -10.86 -15.78
CA ILE A 78 -0.53 -11.04 -14.56
C ILE A 78 -1.80 -11.86 -14.87
N GLY A 79 -2.57 -11.46 -15.90
CA GLY A 79 -3.79 -12.17 -16.28
C GLY A 79 -3.53 -13.65 -16.58
N LYS A 80 -2.58 -13.93 -17.50
CA LYS A 80 -2.21 -15.30 -17.86
C LYS A 80 -1.65 -16.11 -16.70
N GLY A 81 -0.90 -15.48 -15.79
CA GLY A 81 -0.36 -16.14 -14.60
C GLY A 81 -1.46 -16.59 -13.66
N LEU A 82 -2.40 -15.71 -13.37
CA LEU A 82 -3.54 -16.00 -12.51
C LEU A 82 -4.51 -17.03 -13.14
N GLU A 83 -4.76 -16.94 -14.45
CA GLU A 83 -5.58 -17.93 -15.18
C GLU A 83 -4.96 -19.34 -15.13
N LYS A 84 -3.64 -19.47 -15.25
CA LYS A 84 -2.92 -20.77 -15.10
C LYS A 84 -3.11 -21.38 -13.71
N GLU A 85 -3.32 -20.56 -12.68
CA GLU A 85 -3.64 -21.00 -11.33
C GLU A 85 -5.12 -21.30 -11.11
N GLY A 86 -5.94 -21.16 -12.15
CA GLY A 86 -7.37 -21.48 -12.13
C GLY A 86 -8.27 -20.32 -11.72
N TYR A 87 -7.75 -19.08 -11.64
CA TYR A 87 -8.58 -17.90 -11.40
C TYR A 87 -9.24 -17.41 -12.69
N GLU A 88 -10.49 -17.03 -12.59
CA GLU A 88 -11.16 -16.20 -13.59
C GLU A 88 -10.81 -14.75 -13.28
N VAL A 89 -10.25 -14.01 -14.26
CA VAL A 89 -9.80 -12.64 -14.08
C VAL A 89 -10.25 -11.72 -15.21
N GLU A 90 -10.58 -10.49 -14.87
CA GLU A 90 -10.83 -9.41 -15.82
C GLU A 90 -9.77 -8.32 -15.60
N ILE A 91 -9.03 -7.99 -16.66
CA ILE A 91 -7.99 -6.96 -16.65
C ILE A 91 -8.46 -5.73 -17.42
N LYS A 92 -8.26 -4.55 -16.83
CA LYS A 92 -8.50 -3.27 -17.50
C LYS A 92 -7.43 -2.27 -17.15
N ASN A 93 -6.73 -1.75 -18.15
CA ASN A 93 -5.74 -0.71 -17.99
C ASN A 93 -6.31 0.68 -18.26
N THR A 94 -5.74 1.69 -17.62
CA THR A 94 -5.96 3.12 -17.91
C THR A 94 -4.67 3.91 -17.74
N TYR A 95 -4.48 4.93 -18.56
CA TYR A 95 -3.26 5.73 -18.68
C TYR A 95 -3.61 7.22 -18.56
N LYS A 96 -3.80 7.71 -17.34
CA LYS A 96 -4.13 9.13 -17.08
C LYS A 96 -3.16 9.69 -16.05
N GLY A 97 -1.97 10.05 -16.52
CA GLY A 97 -0.87 10.50 -15.65
C GLY A 97 -0.11 9.33 -15.03
N ALA A 98 -0.73 8.61 -14.11
CA ALA A 98 -0.26 7.32 -13.62
C ALA A 98 -0.82 6.17 -14.48
N PHE A 99 -0.17 5.00 -14.43
CA PHE A 99 -0.70 3.78 -15.06
C PHE A 99 -1.48 2.98 -14.01
N HIS A 100 -2.68 2.55 -14.38
CA HIS A 100 -3.56 1.80 -13.50
C HIS A 100 -3.99 0.50 -14.17
N CYS A 101 -3.81 -0.63 -13.48
CA CYS A 101 -4.33 -1.93 -13.86
C CYS A 101 -5.39 -2.39 -12.84
N TYR A 102 -6.63 -2.52 -13.28
CA TYR A 102 -7.73 -3.04 -12.48
C TYR A 102 -7.84 -4.55 -12.70
N ILE A 103 -7.50 -5.32 -11.68
CA ILE A 103 -7.55 -6.78 -11.68
C ILE A 103 -8.79 -7.20 -10.88
N ARG A 104 -9.80 -7.72 -11.57
CA ARG A 104 -11.04 -8.17 -10.96
C ARG A 104 -11.14 -9.68 -11.00
N PHE A 105 -11.63 -10.24 -9.91
CA PHE A 105 -11.86 -11.66 -9.73
C PHE A 105 -13.38 -11.90 -9.64
N PRO A 106 -14.04 -12.23 -10.78
CA PRO A 106 -15.46 -12.55 -10.79
C PRO A 106 -15.74 -13.81 -9.99
N GLU A 107 -16.94 -13.90 -9.43
CA GLU A 107 -17.48 -15.06 -8.71
C GLU A 107 -16.62 -15.59 -7.53
N LEU A 108 -15.41 -15.09 -7.31
CA LEU A 108 -14.50 -15.65 -6.29
C LEU A 108 -15.11 -15.58 -4.89
N LEU A 109 -15.73 -14.44 -4.54
CA LEU A 109 -16.40 -14.30 -3.24
C LEU A 109 -17.60 -15.23 -3.09
N PHE A 110 -18.33 -15.49 -4.18
CA PHE A 110 -19.45 -16.41 -4.19
C PHE A 110 -18.99 -17.87 -4.04
N LYS A 111 -17.96 -18.28 -4.79
CA LYS A 111 -17.34 -19.61 -4.72
C LYS A 111 -16.78 -19.92 -3.32
N GLU A 112 -16.25 -18.90 -2.65
CA GLU A 112 -15.71 -19.00 -1.29
C GLU A 112 -16.80 -18.87 -0.18
N GLY A 113 -18.07 -18.73 -0.56
CA GLY A 113 -19.18 -18.58 0.39
C GLY A 113 -19.14 -17.28 1.19
N LEU A 114 -18.49 -16.22 0.67
CA LEU A 114 -18.32 -14.91 1.30
C LEU A 114 -19.27 -13.84 0.74
N SER A 115 -20.02 -14.16 -0.32
CA SER A 115 -21.07 -13.34 -0.90
C SER A 115 -22.23 -14.21 -1.38
N GLY A 116 -23.45 -13.70 -1.23
CA GLY A 116 -24.65 -14.26 -1.87
C GLY A 116 -24.82 -13.83 -3.33
N HIS A 117 -23.99 -12.89 -3.82
CA HIS A 117 -24.09 -12.29 -5.14
C HIS A 117 -22.92 -12.70 -6.03
N ARG A 118 -23.23 -13.36 -7.17
CA ARG A 118 -22.19 -13.79 -8.13
C ARG A 118 -21.46 -12.61 -8.78
N GLU A 119 -22.15 -11.49 -8.96
CA GLU A 119 -21.60 -10.28 -9.58
C GLU A 119 -20.59 -9.56 -8.68
N GLU A 120 -20.55 -9.86 -7.39
CA GLU A 120 -19.60 -9.22 -6.47
C GLU A 120 -18.18 -9.70 -6.75
N LYS A 121 -17.29 -8.77 -7.12
CA LYS A 121 -15.90 -9.06 -7.49
C LYS A 121 -14.94 -8.57 -6.44
N ILE A 122 -13.85 -9.30 -6.23
CA ILE A 122 -12.68 -8.70 -5.59
C ILE A 122 -11.99 -7.84 -6.64
N LEU A 123 -11.68 -6.61 -6.29
CA LEU A 123 -10.84 -5.71 -7.08
C LEU A 123 -9.50 -5.54 -6.38
N ILE A 124 -8.41 -5.72 -7.10
CA ILE A 124 -7.06 -5.28 -6.73
C ILE A 124 -6.62 -4.32 -7.83
N GLN A 125 -6.27 -3.10 -7.42
CA GLN A 125 -5.72 -2.10 -8.31
C GLN A 125 -4.20 -2.13 -8.20
N LEU A 126 -3.51 -2.17 -9.34
CA LEU A 126 -2.07 -1.99 -9.42
C LEU A 126 -1.82 -0.63 -10.04
N ASP A 127 -1.16 0.24 -9.29
CA ASP A 127 -0.86 1.60 -9.66
C ASP A 127 0.65 1.80 -9.78
N THR A 128 1.08 2.51 -10.81
CA THR A 128 2.48 2.89 -10.95
C THR A 128 2.60 4.32 -11.42
N GLU A 129 3.42 5.10 -10.72
CA GLU A 129 3.70 6.50 -11.02
C GLU A 129 5.17 6.79 -10.70
N PRO A 130 5.92 7.43 -11.66
CA PRO A 130 7.29 7.82 -11.39
C PRO A 130 7.37 8.82 -10.22
N GLN A 131 8.12 8.48 -9.19
CA GLN A 131 8.31 9.39 -8.05
C GLN A 131 9.34 10.49 -8.35
N HIS A 132 10.17 10.32 -9.39
CA HIS A 132 11.23 11.25 -9.80
C HIS A 132 12.23 11.55 -8.65
N PHE A 133 12.45 10.59 -7.78
CA PHE A 133 13.40 10.67 -6.68
C PHE A 133 14.32 9.46 -6.72
N GLY A 134 15.64 9.72 -6.85
CA GLY A 134 16.64 8.66 -6.92
C GLY A 134 16.93 8.05 -5.54
N PHE A 135 16.88 6.73 -5.45
CA PHE A 135 17.26 5.96 -4.26
C PHE A 135 17.68 4.54 -4.66
N ASP A 136 18.37 3.86 -3.77
CA ASP A 136 18.71 2.44 -3.94
C ASP A 136 17.56 1.59 -3.37
N PRO A 137 16.85 0.80 -4.20
CA PRO A 137 15.80 -0.10 -3.73
C PRO A 137 16.33 -1.17 -2.78
N GLY A 138 15.57 -1.49 -1.75
CA GLY A 138 15.83 -2.65 -0.92
C GLY A 138 15.37 -3.93 -1.62
N LEU A 139 16.08 -5.05 -1.39
CA LEU A 139 15.63 -6.38 -1.76
C LEU A 139 14.90 -7.03 -0.58
N HIS A 140 13.73 -7.63 -0.84
CA HIS A 140 12.97 -8.35 0.18
C HIS A 140 12.42 -9.66 -0.37
N ILE A 141 12.55 -10.74 0.42
CA ILE A 141 11.99 -12.04 0.06
C ILE A 141 10.59 -12.16 0.68
N LEU A 142 9.57 -12.21 -0.17
CA LEU A 142 8.23 -12.59 0.25
C LEU A 142 8.17 -14.12 0.42
N ASN A 143 7.86 -14.55 1.65
CA ASN A 143 7.71 -15.97 1.97
C ASN A 143 6.46 -16.18 2.82
N LYS A 144 5.31 -16.26 2.17
CA LYS A 144 4.03 -16.50 2.83
C LYS A 144 3.06 -17.23 1.91
N PHE A 145 2.16 -18.03 2.47
CA PHE A 145 1.27 -18.92 1.73
C PHE A 145 2.07 -19.95 0.92
N ASP A 146 1.87 -20.00 -0.38
CA ASP A 146 2.59 -20.77 -1.39
C ASP A 146 3.46 -19.89 -2.28
N VAL A 147 3.74 -18.65 -1.86
CA VAL A 147 4.54 -17.65 -2.57
C VAL A 147 5.94 -17.57 -1.97
N PHE A 148 6.95 -17.66 -2.83
CA PHE A 148 8.35 -17.40 -2.51
C PHE A 148 8.98 -16.64 -3.67
N THR A 149 9.21 -15.34 -3.50
CA THR A 149 9.76 -14.47 -4.56
C THR A 149 10.55 -13.32 -3.97
N GLU A 150 11.52 -12.80 -4.72
CA GLU A 150 12.29 -11.61 -4.37
C GLU A 150 11.68 -10.38 -5.04
N ILE A 151 11.50 -9.30 -4.28
CA ILE A 151 10.89 -8.06 -4.75
C ILE A 151 11.78 -6.86 -4.42
N LEU A 152 11.70 -5.82 -5.28
CA LEU A 152 12.28 -4.50 -5.00
C LEU A 152 11.32 -3.67 -4.16
N THR A 153 11.82 -3.05 -3.09
CA THR A 153 11.01 -2.28 -2.14
C THR A 153 11.58 -0.91 -1.88
N THR A 154 10.71 0.06 -1.69
CA THR A 154 11.09 1.42 -1.27
C THR A 154 11.54 1.43 0.19
N PRO A 155 12.68 2.07 0.53
CA PRO A 155 13.15 2.22 1.90
C PRO A 155 12.12 2.86 2.85
N GLN A 156 12.15 2.47 4.14
CA GLN A 156 11.13 2.88 5.11
C GLN A 156 11.12 4.40 5.37
N ASP A 157 12.27 5.07 5.33
CA ASP A 157 12.40 6.51 5.49
C ASP A 157 11.71 7.27 4.36
N ILE A 158 11.82 6.78 3.12
CA ILE A 158 11.11 7.31 1.95
C ILE A 158 9.61 7.00 2.05
N LEU A 159 9.22 5.77 2.44
CA LEU A 159 7.81 5.44 2.67
C LEU A 159 7.18 6.36 3.71
N LEU A 160 7.90 6.69 4.80
CA LEU A 160 7.43 7.63 5.82
C LEU A 160 7.30 9.04 5.24
N ALA A 161 8.27 9.50 4.47
CA ALA A 161 8.21 10.80 3.79
C ALA A 161 7.02 10.89 2.81
N GLN A 162 6.76 9.82 2.03
CA GLN A 162 5.59 9.71 1.15
C GLN A 162 4.27 9.79 1.93
N LYS A 163 4.20 9.20 3.13
CA LYS A 163 2.99 9.28 3.99
C LYS A 163 2.79 10.69 4.53
N PHE A 164 3.83 11.39 4.95
CA PHE A 164 3.74 12.80 5.31
C PHE A 164 3.32 13.67 4.11
N TYR A 165 3.92 13.44 2.95
CA TYR A 165 3.52 14.13 1.72
C TYR A 165 2.05 13.89 1.39
N ALA A 166 1.56 12.64 1.51
CA ALA A 166 0.16 12.32 1.28
C ALA A 166 -0.79 13.04 2.25
N ILE A 167 -0.45 13.11 3.55
CA ILE A 167 -1.22 13.87 4.54
C ILE A 167 -1.31 15.35 4.13
N LEU A 168 -0.20 15.95 3.74
CA LEU A 168 -0.12 17.39 3.44
C LEU A 168 -0.68 17.80 2.06
N ASN A 169 -0.82 16.83 1.13
CA ASN A 169 -1.13 17.14 -0.28
C ASN A 169 -2.47 16.60 -0.78
N ARG A 170 -3.04 15.58 -0.15
CA ARG A 170 -4.31 15.01 -0.61
C ARG A 170 -5.46 16.01 -0.42
N LYS A 171 -6.30 16.18 -1.46
CA LYS A 171 -7.56 16.95 -1.37
C LYS A 171 -8.52 16.38 -0.32
N ARG A 172 -8.53 15.06 -0.16
CA ARG A 172 -9.30 14.34 0.85
C ARG A 172 -8.35 13.50 1.70
N ALA A 173 -8.24 13.86 2.97
CA ALA A 173 -7.45 13.13 3.93
C ALA A 173 -7.94 11.69 4.08
N LYS A 174 -7.02 10.75 4.32
CA LYS A 174 -7.32 9.33 4.55
C LYS A 174 -6.72 8.89 5.88
N GLY A 175 -7.53 8.31 6.75
CA GLY A 175 -7.12 7.82 8.07
C GLY A 175 -5.94 6.85 8.03
N ARG A 176 -5.83 6.07 6.94
CA ARG A 176 -4.73 5.12 6.71
C ARG A 176 -3.35 5.78 6.66
N ASP A 177 -3.23 6.99 6.10
CA ASP A 177 -1.93 7.67 6.01
C ASP A 177 -1.43 8.10 7.40
N PHE A 178 -2.32 8.57 8.29
CA PHE A 178 -1.99 8.90 9.69
C PHE A 178 -1.58 7.65 10.48
N PHE A 179 -2.28 6.54 10.30
CA PHE A 179 -1.95 5.28 10.94
C PHE A 179 -0.56 4.78 10.53
N ASP A 180 -0.24 4.85 9.23
CA ASP A 180 1.05 4.44 8.69
C ASP A 180 2.21 5.30 9.22
N VAL A 181 2.00 6.61 9.37
CA VAL A 181 3.00 7.51 9.98
C VAL A 181 3.26 7.11 11.43
N VAL A 182 2.21 6.90 12.24
CA VAL A 182 2.38 6.48 13.65
C VAL A 182 3.09 5.13 13.74
N PHE A 183 2.78 4.20 12.84
CA PHE A 183 3.43 2.89 12.77
C PHE A 183 4.94 3.01 12.51
N LEU A 184 5.34 3.79 11.50
CA LEU A 184 6.76 3.95 11.13
C LEU A 184 7.55 4.75 12.18
N LEU A 185 6.98 5.83 12.70
CA LEU A 185 7.60 6.59 13.79
C LEU A 185 7.76 5.74 15.05
N GLY A 186 6.78 4.87 15.35
CA GLY A 186 6.85 3.92 16.47
C GLY A 186 7.97 2.88 16.32
N LYS A 187 8.46 2.64 15.09
CA LYS A 187 9.65 1.83 14.80
C LYS A 187 10.97 2.63 14.87
N GLY A 188 10.90 3.91 15.19
CA GLY A 188 12.08 4.78 15.24
C GLY A 188 12.57 5.24 13.86
N ILE A 189 11.77 5.06 12.82
CA ILE A 189 12.11 5.52 11.46
C ILE A 189 12.00 7.04 11.43
N LYS A 190 12.96 7.70 10.79
CA LYS A 190 12.91 9.13 10.49
C LYS A 190 12.51 9.34 9.03
N PRO A 191 11.77 10.39 8.69
CA PRO A 191 11.41 10.67 7.31
C PRO A 191 12.62 11.10 6.49
N ASN A 192 12.63 10.73 5.21
CA ASN A 192 13.64 11.19 4.27
C ASN A 192 13.38 12.67 3.92
N TYR A 193 14.24 13.57 4.42
CA TYR A 193 14.06 15.01 4.22
C TYR A 193 14.45 15.47 2.82
N ASP A 194 15.32 14.77 2.10
CA ASP A 194 15.62 15.08 0.70
C ASP A 194 14.40 14.86 -0.18
N TYR A 195 13.66 13.77 0.06
CA TYR A 195 12.37 13.54 -0.60
C TYR A 195 11.35 14.64 -0.28
N LEU A 196 11.18 14.98 1.00
CA LEU A 196 10.24 16.03 1.43
C LEU A 196 10.62 17.41 0.90
N LYS A 197 11.91 17.73 0.84
CA LYS A 197 12.44 18.95 0.26
C LYS A 197 12.10 19.05 -1.22
N MET A 198 12.34 17.98 -1.98
CA MET A 198 12.01 17.92 -3.40
C MET A 198 10.50 18.10 -3.64
N LYS A 199 9.66 17.41 -2.86
CA LYS A 199 8.19 17.42 -3.09
C LYS A 199 7.46 18.63 -2.51
N LYS A 200 7.94 19.22 -1.40
CA LYS A 200 7.21 20.23 -0.62
C LYS A 200 8.09 21.37 -0.08
N GLY A 201 9.40 21.35 -0.31
CA GLY A 201 10.32 22.34 0.27
C GLY A 201 10.53 22.18 1.79
N ILE A 202 10.19 21.04 2.36
CA ILE A 202 10.35 20.74 3.79
C ILE A 202 11.67 20.01 3.98
N ASP A 203 12.62 20.60 4.73
CA ASP A 203 13.99 20.11 4.85
C ASP A 203 14.45 19.88 6.28
N SER A 204 13.58 20.03 7.26
CA SER A 204 13.91 19.82 8.67
C SER A 204 12.75 19.28 9.50
N PRO A 205 13.05 18.65 10.67
CA PRO A 205 12.04 18.21 11.63
C PRO A 205 11.06 19.31 12.05
N ASP A 206 11.57 20.52 12.30
CA ASP A 206 10.75 21.63 12.79
C ASP A 206 9.78 22.10 11.72
N THR A 207 10.23 22.28 10.48
CA THR A 207 9.37 22.68 9.35
C THR A 207 8.34 21.60 9.03
N LEU A 208 8.70 20.31 9.11
CA LEU A 208 7.73 19.23 8.92
C LEU A 208 6.68 19.23 10.04
N LYS A 209 7.11 19.35 11.27
CA LYS A 209 6.23 19.37 12.45
C LYS A 209 5.23 20.52 12.37
N GLU A 210 5.70 21.72 12.08
CA GLU A 210 4.85 22.91 11.90
C GLU A 210 3.82 22.71 10.78
N ALA A 211 4.26 22.24 9.60
CA ALA A 211 3.38 21.98 8.45
C ALA A 211 2.28 20.95 8.79
N VAL A 212 2.66 19.83 9.42
CA VAL A 212 1.70 18.77 9.80
C VAL A 212 0.72 19.26 10.85
N LEU A 213 1.18 19.94 11.90
CA LEU A 213 0.30 20.47 12.96
C LEU A 213 -0.67 21.51 12.41
N THR A 214 -0.20 22.43 11.58
CA THR A 214 -1.05 23.44 10.93
C THR A 214 -2.12 22.79 10.04
N HIS A 215 -1.73 21.80 9.23
CA HIS A 215 -2.66 21.07 8.36
C HIS A 215 -3.72 20.32 9.18
N CYS A 216 -3.32 19.66 10.25
CA CYS A 216 -4.20 18.82 11.08
C CYS A 216 -5.16 19.61 11.98
N GLN A 217 -4.92 20.91 12.24
CA GLN A 217 -5.80 21.74 13.09
C GLN A 217 -7.26 21.74 12.60
N ASN A 218 -7.47 21.62 11.28
CA ASN A 218 -8.79 21.69 10.66
C ASN A 218 -9.36 20.31 10.30
N LEU A 219 -8.69 19.22 10.69
CA LEU A 219 -9.13 17.86 10.38
C LEU A 219 -9.90 17.23 11.55
N ASP A 220 -11.01 16.59 11.25
CA ASP A 220 -11.70 15.74 12.20
C ASP A 220 -10.96 14.39 12.34
N MET A 221 -10.07 14.30 13.34
CA MET A 221 -9.30 13.10 13.62
C MET A 221 -10.19 11.93 14.06
N THR A 222 -11.40 12.19 14.56
CA THR A 222 -12.37 11.12 14.86
C THR A 222 -12.93 10.53 13.58
N ALA A 223 -13.23 11.34 12.58
CA ALA A 223 -13.61 10.86 11.26
C ALA A 223 -12.47 10.07 10.59
N MET A 224 -11.22 10.52 10.72
CA MET A 224 -10.04 9.80 10.21
C MET A 224 -9.84 8.45 10.91
N ALA A 225 -10.07 8.38 12.23
CA ALA A 225 -10.02 7.12 12.97
C ALA A 225 -11.10 6.14 12.49
N LYS A 226 -12.33 6.62 12.24
CA LYS A 226 -13.40 5.79 11.66
C LYS A 226 -13.10 5.33 10.23
N ASP A 227 -12.43 6.15 9.41
CA ASP A 227 -12.02 5.80 8.04
C ASP A 227 -11.04 4.61 8.02
N VAL A 228 -10.10 4.54 8.97
CA VAL A 228 -9.13 3.43 9.04
C VAL A 228 -9.66 2.19 9.78
N ALA A 229 -10.63 2.34 10.67
CA ALA A 229 -11.11 1.28 11.58
C ALA A 229 -11.43 -0.06 10.89
N PRO A 230 -12.09 -0.10 9.67
CA PRO A 230 -12.39 -1.37 9.00
C PRO A 230 -11.16 -2.19 8.59
N PHE A 231 -9.99 -1.56 8.52
CA PHE A 231 -8.75 -2.20 8.08
C PHE A 231 -7.89 -2.70 9.25
N LEU A 232 -8.17 -2.26 10.49
CA LEU A 232 -7.31 -2.51 11.64
C LEU A 232 -7.41 -3.94 12.14
N PHE A 233 -6.27 -4.52 12.54
CA PHE A 233 -6.22 -5.83 13.20
C PHE A 233 -6.80 -5.79 14.61
N GLN A 234 -6.59 -4.67 15.31
CA GLN A 234 -7.10 -4.43 16.65
C GLN A 234 -7.99 -3.19 16.63
N PRO A 235 -9.27 -3.28 16.97
CA PRO A 235 -10.18 -2.12 16.98
C PRO A 235 -9.65 -0.93 17.78
N ASN A 236 -8.99 -1.18 18.90
CA ASN A 236 -8.43 -0.13 19.77
C ASN A 236 -7.29 0.67 19.13
N ASP A 237 -6.70 0.18 18.06
CA ASP A 237 -5.60 0.86 17.35
C ASP A 237 -6.07 2.11 16.60
N GLU A 238 -7.37 2.34 16.45
CA GLU A 238 -7.93 3.61 15.97
C GLU A 238 -7.46 4.82 16.79
N LYS A 239 -7.10 4.60 18.09
CA LYS A 239 -6.53 5.62 18.94
C LYS A 239 -5.26 6.24 18.39
N LYS A 240 -4.46 5.48 17.63
CA LYS A 240 -3.24 5.97 16.98
C LYS A 240 -3.54 7.13 16.01
N VAL A 241 -4.66 7.05 15.33
CA VAL A 241 -5.12 8.14 14.44
C VAL A 241 -5.82 9.24 15.24
N ARG A 242 -6.68 8.88 16.19
CA ARG A 242 -7.40 9.87 17.01
C ARG A 242 -6.46 10.81 17.76
N LEU A 243 -5.34 10.29 18.28
CA LEU A 243 -4.33 11.02 19.04
C LEU A 243 -3.12 11.46 18.19
N PHE A 244 -3.24 11.44 16.87
CA PHE A 244 -2.13 11.76 15.98
C PHE A 244 -1.57 13.16 16.20
N PHE A 245 -2.43 14.15 16.40
CA PHE A 245 -2.03 15.54 16.62
C PHE A 245 -1.18 15.71 17.89
N GLU A 246 -1.62 15.10 18.99
CA GLU A 246 -0.89 15.10 20.27
C GLU A 246 0.41 14.31 20.16
N TYR A 247 0.39 13.19 19.43
CA TYR A 247 1.57 12.36 19.22
C TYR A 247 2.66 13.12 18.45
N VAL A 248 2.30 13.81 17.35
CA VAL A 248 3.27 14.59 16.55
C VAL A 248 3.86 15.76 17.37
N ARG A 249 3.13 16.32 18.32
CA ARG A 249 3.68 17.34 19.24
C ARG A 249 4.81 16.82 20.12
N GLN A 250 4.75 15.56 20.51
CA GLN A 250 5.65 14.94 21.50
C GLN A 250 6.81 14.18 20.86
N VAL A 251 6.60 13.58 19.68
CA VAL A 251 7.62 12.78 19.00
C VAL A 251 8.68 13.66 18.32
N GLY A 252 9.92 13.17 18.33
CA GLY A 252 10.99 13.71 17.48
C GLY A 252 10.82 13.18 16.04
N LEU A 253 10.74 14.09 15.08
CA LEU A 253 10.67 13.77 13.64
C LEU A 253 12.04 13.70 13.01
#